data_ce850cac65b2036c5090ddc4d6f129be
#
_entry.id   ce850cac65b2036c5090ddc4d6f129be
#
_cell.length_a   1.000
_cell.length_b   1.000
_cell.length_c   1.000
_cell.angle_alpha   90.00
_cell.angle_beta   90.00
_cell.angle_gamma   90.00
#
_symmetry.space_group_name_H-M   'P 1'
#
loop_
_entity.id
_entity.type
_entity.pdbx_description
1 polymer ?
#
loop_
_entity_poly.entity_id
_entity_poly.type
_entity_poly.pdbx_seq_one_letter_code
_entity_poly.pdbx_strand_id
1 'polypeptide(L)'
;MEVQTAIIMGGRARSPAFGRLTGSKVTKMSELTHFDEAGQAHMVNVGEKSETHRIAVACGRIHMQPATFELVAGGTAKKGDVIGIARVAAIMASKRTSDLVPLCHPIGLTRVAVDFELDEKTHAVTCTARCECYGKTGVEMEALTAVQVGLLTIYDMCKAVDRGMVMTDIRLLEKDGGKSGRWTAERA
;
A
#
# COMPACT_ATOMS: atom_id res chain seq x y z
N MET A 1 -20.50 24.30 -43.81
CA MET A 1 -19.64 24.58 -42.63
C MET A 1 -18.88 23.29 -42.37
N GLU A 2 -17.62 23.30 -42.89
CA GLU A 2 -16.71 22.15 -42.81
C GLU A 2 -16.01 22.15 -41.46
N VAL A 3 -16.01 21.00 -40.76
CA VAL A 3 -15.25 20.78 -39.53
C VAL A 3 -13.92 20.16 -39.92
N GLN A 4 -12.86 20.95 -39.81
CA GLN A 4 -11.48 20.56 -40.10
C GLN A 4 -10.92 19.70 -38.96
N THR A 5 -10.60 18.43 -39.25
CA THR A 5 -9.90 17.52 -38.38
C THR A 5 -8.40 17.87 -38.34
N ALA A 6 -7.89 18.33 -37.20
CA ALA A 6 -6.46 18.56 -37.00
C ALA A 6 -5.74 17.27 -36.63
N ILE A 7 -4.87 16.78 -37.48
CA ILE A 7 -3.94 15.66 -37.22
C ILE A 7 -2.77 16.20 -36.39
N ILE A 8 -2.61 15.74 -35.16
CA ILE A 8 -1.44 16.05 -34.32
C ILE A 8 -0.30 15.10 -34.71
N MET A 9 0.68 15.61 -35.41
CA MET A 9 1.94 14.89 -35.68
C MET A 9 2.81 14.84 -34.44
N GLY A 10 3.20 13.62 -34.03
CA GLY A 10 4.01 13.33 -32.85
C GLY A 10 5.43 13.87 -32.95
N GLY A 11 5.78 14.82 -32.11
CA GLY A 11 7.16 15.23 -31.85
C GLY A 11 7.85 14.26 -30.89
N ARG A 12 8.90 13.58 -31.34
CA ARG A 12 9.79 12.77 -30.47
C ARG A 12 10.56 13.71 -29.56
N ALA A 13 10.24 13.71 -28.28
CA ALA A 13 11.07 14.31 -27.25
C ALA A 13 12.37 13.50 -27.09
N ARG A 14 13.53 14.16 -27.31
CA ARG A 14 14.85 13.60 -27.04
C ARG A 14 15.08 13.63 -25.53
N SER A 15 15.27 12.45 -24.90
CA SER A 15 15.74 12.35 -23.52
C SER A 15 17.15 12.94 -23.38
N PRO A 16 17.45 13.68 -22.30
CA PRO A 16 18.79 14.13 -22.01
C PRO A 16 19.70 12.93 -21.68
N ALA A 17 20.92 12.95 -22.21
CA ALA A 17 21.94 11.96 -21.97
C ALA A 17 22.36 11.99 -20.49
N PHE A 18 22.10 10.90 -19.76
CA PHE A 18 22.64 10.68 -18.42
C PHE A 18 24.14 10.39 -18.50
N GLY A 19 24.93 11.25 -17.89
CA GLY A 19 26.38 11.10 -17.78
C GLY A 19 26.74 9.79 -17.06
N ARG A 20 27.74 9.11 -17.59
CA ARG A 20 28.29 7.86 -17.09
C ARG A 20 29.02 8.12 -15.75
N LEU A 21 28.42 7.74 -14.63
CA LEU A 21 29.07 7.68 -13.32
C LEU A 21 29.92 6.41 -13.26
N THR A 22 31.23 6.58 -13.17
CA THR A 22 32.20 5.50 -12.97
C THR A 22 32.28 5.15 -11.50
N GLY A 23 32.10 3.85 -11.18
CA GLY A 23 32.63 3.21 -9.98
C GLY A 23 31.83 3.30 -8.70
N SER A 24 30.71 2.57 -8.61
CA SER A 24 30.24 2.01 -7.35
C SER A 24 29.84 0.57 -7.57
N LYS A 25 30.09 -0.30 -6.58
CA LYS A 25 29.71 -1.72 -6.59
C LYS A 25 28.24 -1.82 -6.98
N VAL A 26 27.95 -2.33 -8.19
CA VAL A 26 26.61 -2.64 -8.64
C VAL A 26 26.12 -3.75 -7.72
N THR A 27 25.36 -3.40 -6.70
CA THR A 27 24.50 -4.34 -5.99
C THR A 27 23.61 -4.96 -7.06
N LYS A 28 23.65 -6.29 -7.21
CA LYS A 28 22.88 -7.05 -8.18
C LYS A 28 21.42 -6.58 -8.06
N MET A 29 20.96 -5.74 -8.98
CA MET A 29 19.55 -5.35 -9.04
C MET A 29 18.75 -6.65 -9.18
N SER A 30 17.86 -6.91 -8.24
CA SER A 30 16.93 -8.02 -8.33
C SER A 30 16.13 -7.83 -9.62
N GLU A 31 16.18 -8.79 -10.51
CA GLU A 31 15.40 -8.78 -11.75
C GLU A 31 13.92 -8.65 -11.41
N LEU A 32 13.18 -7.86 -12.20
CA LEU A 32 11.73 -7.76 -12.09
C LEU A 32 11.13 -9.10 -12.50
N THR A 33 10.69 -9.88 -11.52
CA THR A 33 10.27 -11.29 -11.71
C THR A 33 8.86 -11.46 -12.27
N HIS A 34 8.11 -10.37 -12.47
CA HIS A 34 6.74 -10.39 -13.00
C HIS A 34 6.66 -10.27 -14.53
N PHE A 35 7.80 -10.23 -15.21
CA PHE A 35 7.86 -10.24 -16.67
C PHE A 35 8.76 -11.38 -17.14
N ASP A 36 8.31 -12.09 -18.17
CA ASP A 36 9.11 -13.13 -18.82
C ASP A 36 10.15 -12.52 -19.81
N GLU A 37 10.95 -13.38 -20.44
CA GLU A 37 11.97 -12.96 -21.41
C GLU A 37 11.36 -12.26 -22.64
N ALA A 38 10.09 -12.48 -22.94
CA ALA A 38 9.33 -11.83 -24.00
C ALA A 38 8.67 -10.51 -23.53
N GLY A 39 8.84 -10.11 -22.26
CA GLY A 39 8.25 -8.91 -21.67
C GLY A 39 6.76 -9.05 -21.33
N GLN A 40 6.23 -10.27 -21.26
CA GLN A 40 4.84 -10.51 -20.89
C GLN A 40 4.69 -10.66 -19.37
N ALA A 41 3.64 -10.07 -18.82
CA ALA A 41 3.35 -10.16 -17.40
C ALA A 41 2.88 -11.57 -17.02
N HIS A 42 3.45 -12.11 -15.94
CA HIS A 42 3.04 -13.39 -15.37
C HIS A 42 3.10 -13.39 -13.86
N MET A 43 2.29 -14.23 -13.23
CA MET A 43 2.36 -14.47 -11.79
C MET A 43 3.57 -15.38 -11.50
N VAL A 44 4.42 -14.98 -10.54
CA VAL A 44 5.65 -15.70 -10.19
C VAL A 44 5.33 -17.11 -9.69
N ASN A 45 6.01 -18.13 -10.24
CA ASN A 45 5.87 -19.50 -9.76
C ASN A 45 6.50 -19.66 -8.36
N VAL A 46 5.67 -19.99 -7.38
CA VAL A 46 6.09 -20.27 -5.99
C VAL A 46 5.96 -21.74 -5.61
N GLY A 47 5.63 -22.62 -6.56
CA GLY A 47 5.36 -24.04 -6.34
C GLY A 47 6.46 -24.79 -5.60
N GLU A 48 7.73 -24.52 -5.95
CA GLU A 48 8.91 -25.20 -5.36
C GLU A 48 9.42 -24.56 -4.06
N LYS A 49 8.84 -23.42 -3.63
CA LYS A 49 9.25 -22.78 -2.39
C LYS A 49 8.67 -23.53 -1.18
N SER A 50 9.47 -23.64 -0.12
CA SER A 50 9.00 -24.15 1.17
C SER A 50 8.03 -23.17 1.81
N GLU A 51 7.03 -23.69 2.50
CA GLU A 51 6.17 -22.91 3.34
C GLU A 51 6.94 -22.46 4.59
N THR A 52 6.84 -21.18 4.91
CA THR A 52 7.44 -20.59 6.11
C THR A 52 6.46 -19.62 6.74
N HIS A 53 6.65 -19.31 8.02
CA HIS A 53 5.93 -18.20 8.65
C HIS A 53 6.31 -16.90 7.96
N ARG A 54 5.32 -16.12 7.56
CA ARG A 54 5.46 -14.84 6.89
C ARG A 54 4.80 -13.76 7.71
N ILE A 55 5.50 -12.66 7.85
CA ILE A 55 5.02 -11.47 8.56
C ILE A 55 5.26 -10.26 7.68
N ALA A 56 4.31 -9.34 7.66
CA ALA A 56 4.51 -8.00 7.13
C ALA A 56 3.80 -6.97 8.00
N VAL A 57 4.45 -5.83 8.18
CA VAL A 57 3.90 -4.67 8.88
C VAL A 57 3.98 -3.47 7.94
N ALA A 58 2.85 -2.80 7.73
CA ALA A 58 2.77 -1.57 6.95
C ALA A 58 2.14 -0.45 7.79
N CYS A 59 2.42 0.79 7.45
CA CYS A 59 1.75 1.95 8.03
C CYS A 59 1.34 2.96 6.96
N GLY A 60 0.54 3.94 7.38
CA GLY A 60 0.17 5.12 6.62
C GLY A 60 -0.55 6.12 7.51
N ARG A 61 -0.73 7.34 7.04
CA ARG A 61 -1.38 8.42 7.79
C ARG A 61 -2.47 9.08 6.95
N ILE A 62 -3.47 9.62 7.63
CA ILE A 62 -4.45 10.53 7.04
C ILE A 62 -4.47 11.82 7.86
N HIS A 63 -4.21 12.94 7.20
CA HIS A 63 -4.27 14.29 7.78
C HIS A 63 -5.62 14.91 7.50
N MET A 64 -6.13 15.67 8.45
CA MET A 64 -7.46 16.28 8.37
C MET A 64 -7.50 17.65 9.07
N GLN A 65 -8.58 18.39 8.87
CA GLN A 65 -8.81 19.64 9.60
C GLN A 65 -9.00 19.36 11.09
N PRO A 66 -8.62 20.32 11.99
CA PRO A 66 -8.78 20.16 13.44
C PRO A 66 -10.20 19.74 13.85
N ALA A 67 -11.22 20.40 13.29
CA ALA A 67 -12.62 20.07 13.58
C ALA A 67 -13.03 18.65 13.16
N THR A 68 -12.43 18.12 12.06
CA THR A 68 -12.67 16.74 11.62
C THR A 68 -11.98 15.76 12.56
N PHE A 69 -10.76 16.09 13.01
CA PHE A 69 -10.03 15.28 13.98
C PHE A 69 -10.81 15.13 15.28
N GLU A 70 -11.35 16.22 15.83
CA GLU A 70 -12.20 16.20 17.04
C GLU A 70 -13.42 15.29 16.87
N LEU A 71 -14.08 15.30 15.72
CA LEU A 71 -15.20 14.39 15.43
C LEU A 71 -14.79 12.92 15.45
N VAL A 72 -13.61 12.62 14.92
CA VAL A 72 -13.07 11.24 14.88
C VAL A 72 -12.64 10.81 16.29
N ALA A 73 -11.88 11.65 17.00
CA ALA A 73 -11.38 11.38 18.34
C ALA A 73 -12.49 11.24 19.38
N GLY A 74 -13.51 12.11 19.29
CA GLY A 74 -14.66 12.10 20.20
C GLY A 74 -15.69 11.00 19.91
N GLY A 75 -15.56 10.24 18.81
CA GLY A 75 -16.53 9.24 18.40
C GLY A 75 -17.92 9.82 18.07
N THR A 76 -18.00 11.12 17.82
CA THR A 76 -19.26 11.87 17.61
C THR A 76 -19.61 12.06 16.13
N ALA A 77 -18.87 11.41 15.23
CA ALA A 77 -19.15 11.47 13.80
C ALA A 77 -20.59 10.98 13.52
N LYS A 78 -21.33 11.73 12.69
CA LYS A 78 -22.73 11.43 12.33
C LYS A 78 -22.91 9.99 11.77
N LYS A 79 -21.89 9.41 11.17
CA LYS A 79 -21.88 8.05 10.63
C LYS A 79 -21.48 6.96 11.66
N GLY A 80 -21.26 7.31 12.93
CA GLY A 80 -20.89 6.36 13.98
C GLY A 80 -19.37 6.22 14.19
N ASP A 81 -18.94 5.08 14.71
CA ASP A 81 -17.53 4.78 15.03
C ASP A 81 -16.67 4.67 13.77
N VAL A 82 -16.02 5.78 13.41
CA VAL A 82 -15.15 5.88 12.23
C VAL A 82 -13.98 4.89 12.31
N ILE A 83 -13.33 4.82 13.46
CA ILE A 83 -12.13 3.97 13.65
C ILE A 83 -12.50 2.49 13.66
N GLY A 84 -13.57 2.11 14.32
CA GLY A 84 -14.05 0.72 14.34
C GLY A 84 -14.44 0.23 12.94
N ILE A 85 -15.15 1.04 12.16
CA ILE A 85 -15.52 0.70 10.78
C ILE A 85 -14.27 0.62 9.89
N ALA A 86 -13.34 1.57 10.01
CA ALA A 86 -12.08 1.54 9.27
C ALA A 86 -11.25 0.29 9.58
N ARG A 87 -11.22 -0.15 10.84
CA ARG A 87 -10.54 -1.39 11.26
C ARG A 87 -11.13 -2.62 10.57
N VAL A 88 -12.44 -2.74 10.59
CA VAL A 88 -13.13 -3.87 9.92
C VAL A 88 -12.87 -3.85 8.42
N ALA A 89 -12.96 -2.68 7.78
CA ALA A 89 -12.69 -2.52 6.36
C ALA A 89 -11.25 -2.90 5.99
N ALA A 90 -10.26 -2.48 6.78
CA ALA A 90 -8.86 -2.84 6.60
C ALA A 90 -8.64 -4.36 6.67
N ILE A 91 -9.20 -5.02 7.68
CA ILE A 91 -9.13 -6.48 7.83
C ILE A 91 -9.81 -7.20 6.65
N MET A 92 -10.95 -6.71 6.19
CA MET A 92 -11.62 -7.29 5.03
C MET A 92 -10.82 -7.10 3.74
N ALA A 93 -10.22 -5.93 3.55
CA ALA A 93 -9.43 -5.60 2.37
C ALA A 93 -8.17 -6.47 2.25
N SER A 94 -7.47 -6.75 3.36
CA SER A 94 -6.31 -7.64 3.34
C SER A 94 -6.63 -9.03 2.78
N LYS A 95 -7.86 -9.54 2.99
CA LYS A 95 -8.34 -10.83 2.48
C LYS A 95 -8.74 -10.78 0.99
N ARG A 96 -8.75 -9.60 0.39
CA ARG A 96 -9.14 -9.35 -1.00
C ARG A 96 -7.99 -8.81 -1.85
N THR A 97 -6.77 -8.88 -1.36
CA THR A 97 -5.59 -8.32 -2.03
C THR A 97 -5.41 -8.90 -3.43
N SER A 98 -5.57 -10.20 -3.61
CA SER A 98 -5.46 -10.85 -4.93
C SER A 98 -6.56 -10.44 -5.93
N ASP A 99 -7.70 -9.95 -5.44
CA ASP A 99 -8.76 -9.41 -6.29
C ASP A 99 -8.44 -7.98 -6.79
N LEU A 100 -7.55 -7.26 -6.08
CA LEU A 100 -7.20 -5.86 -6.33
C LEU A 100 -5.86 -5.71 -7.04
N VAL A 101 -4.90 -6.58 -6.77
CA VAL A 101 -3.54 -6.53 -7.30
C VAL A 101 -3.32 -7.74 -8.23
N PRO A 102 -3.32 -7.54 -9.56
CA PRO A 102 -3.51 -8.61 -10.56
C PRO A 102 -2.55 -9.80 -10.46
N LEU A 103 -1.30 -9.56 -10.06
CA LEU A 103 -0.27 -10.61 -10.03
C LEU A 103 0.02 -11.14 -8.61
N CYS A 104 -0.80 -10.77 -7.63
CA CYS A 104 -0.72 -11.31 -6.29
C CYS A 104 -1.34 -12.70 -6.19
N HIS A 105 -0.68 -13.59 -5.44
CA HIS A 105 -1.24 -14.90 -5.11
C HIS A 105 -2.37 -14.77 -4.10
N PRO A 106 -3.44 -15.56 -4.19
CA PRO A 106 -4.42 -15.67 -3.11
C PRO A 106 -3.77 -16.36 -1.90
N ILE A 107 -3.78 -15.69 -0.74
CA ILE A 107 -3.09 -16.14 0.48
C ILE A 107 -4.10 -16.38 1.59
N GLY A 108 -4.00 -17.52 2.25
CA GLY A 108 -4.71 -17.81 3.50
C GLY A 108 -4.04 -17.11 4.69
N LEU A 109 -4.53 -15.93 5.08
CA LEU A 109 -4.03 -15.20 6.24
C LEU A 109 -4.38 -15.93 7.53
N THR A 110 -3.40 -16.11 8.41
CA THR A 110 -3.60 -16.71 9.75
C THR A 110 -3.87 -15.64 10.81
N ARG A 111 -3.38 -14.41 10.61
CA ARG A 111 -3.62 -13.28 11.49
C ARG A 111 -3.60 -11.96 10.71
N VAL A 112 -4.52 -11.07 11.09
CA VAL A 112 -4.51 -9.65 10.69
C VAL A 112 -4.79 -8.82 11.94
N ALA A 113 -3.88 -7.91 12.28
CA ALA A 113 -4.06 -6.93 13.34
C ALA A 113 -3.96 -5.53 12.72
N VAL A 114 -4.89 -4.65 13.07
CA VAL A 114 -4.93 -3.28 12.57
C VAL A 114 -5.12 -2.33 13.75
N ASP A 115 -4.19 -1.41 13.92
CA ASP A 115 -4.21 -0.42 14.98
C ASP A 115 -4.28 1.00 14.40
N PHE A 116 -4.95 1.89 15.13
CA PHE A 116 -5.07 3.29 14.80
C PHE A 116 -4.62 4.14 15.97
N GLU A 117 -3.71 5.07 15.69
CA GLU A 117 -3.20 6.05 16.65
C GLU A 117 -3.61 7.45 16.21
N LEU A 118 -4.19 8.21 17.15
CA LEU A 118 -4.62 9.57 16.92
C LEU A 118 -3.51 10.53 17.37
N ASP A 119 -3.04 11.38 16.46
CA ASP A 119 -2.02 12.40 16.73
C ASP A 119 -2.68 13.78 16.72
N GLU A 120 -2.99 14.28 17.93
CA GLU A 120 -3.63 15.58 18.15
C GLU A 120 -2.75 16.74 17.64
N LYS A 121 -1.43 16.62 17.72
CA LYS A 121 -0.50 17.70 17.34
C LYS A 121 -0.52 17.97 15.83
N THR A 122 -0.67 16.92 15.04
CA THR A 122 -0.66 17.02 13.58
C THR A 122 -2.05 16.82 12.97
N HIS A 123 -3.10 16.65 13.80
CA HIS A 123 -4.48 16.34 13.40
C HIS A 123 -4.51 15.20 12.36
N ALA A 124 -3.83 14.11 12.71
CA ALA A 124 -3.69 12.96 11.84
C ALA A 124 -4.06 11.65 12.56
N VAL A 125 -4.50 10.67 11.77
CA VAL A 125 -4.67 9.30 12.22
C VAL A 125 -3.64 8.43 11.51
N THR A 126 -2.83 7.70 12.28
CA THR A 126 -1.89 6.70 11.78
C THR A 126 -2.55 5.33 11.82
N CYS A 127 -2.57 4.64 10.69
CA CYS A 127 -2.98 3.24 10.59
C CYS A 127 -1.74 2.36 10.50
N THR A 128 -1.67 1.32 11.33
CA THR A 128 -0.64 0.27 11.26
C THR A 128 -1.32 -1.07 11.09
N ALA A 129 -0.93 -1.83 10.07
CA ALA A 129 -1.45 -3.17 9.81
C ALA A 129 -0.34 -4.21 9.84
N ARG A 130 -0.58 -5.31 10.56
CA ARG A 130 0.26 -6.50 10.62
C ARG A 130 -0.50 -7.68 10.04
N CYS A 131 0.05 -8.31 9.01
CA CYS A 131 -0.47 -9.52 8.39
C CYS A 131 0.49 -10.70 8.60
N GLU A 132 -0.06 -11.90 8.81
CA GLU A 132 0.72 -13.13 8.99
C GLU A 132 0.06 -14.29 8.24
N CYS A 133 0.92 -15.17 7.69
CA CYS A 133 0.49 -16.46 7.14
C CYS A 133 1.60 -17.51 7.27
N TYR A 134 1.25 -18.77 7.05
CA TYR A 134 2.19 -19.82 6.67
C TYR A 134 2.04 -20.06 5.17
N GLY A 135 3.11 -19.82 4.40
CA GLY A 135 2.99 -19.88 2.95
C GLY A 135 4.31 -19.73 2.20
N LYS A 136 4.21 -19.84 0.88
CA LYS A 136 5.33 -19.85 -0.06
C LYS A 136 5.74 -18.45 -0.52
N THR A 137 4.92 -17.42 -0.23
CA THR A 137 5.16 -16.03 -0.58
C THR A 137 4.88 -15.11 0.61
N GLY A 138 5.33 -13.86 0.54
CA GLY A 138 5.15 -12.87 1.60
C GLY A 138 3.75 -12.26 1.61
N VAL A 139 3.44 -11.49 2.66
CA VAL A 139 2.14 -10.85 2.92
C VAL A 139 2.24 -9.32 2.95
N GLU A 140 3.25 -8.80 2.26
CA GLU A 140 3.52 -7.36 2.20
C GLU A 140 2.36 -6.60 1.56
N MET A 141 1.79 -7.15 0.49
CA MET A 141 0.69 -6.53 -0.23
C MET A 141 -0.61 -6.55 0.58
N GLU A 142 -0.84 -7.59 1.36
CA GLU A 142 -1.98 -7.70 2.29
C GLU A 142 -1.92 -6.61 3.37
N ALA A 143 -0.73 -6.36 3.94
CA ALA A 143 -0.53 -5.31 4.93
C ALA A 143 -0.71 -3.91 4.32
N LEU A 144 -0.15 -3.65 3.14
CA LEU A 144 -0.31 -2.37 2.42
C LEU A 144 -1.76 -2.13 2.00
N THR A 145 -2.47 -3.16 1.52
CA THR A 145 -3.88 -3.05 1.16
C THR A 145 -4.75 -2.73 2.36
N ALA A 146 -4.49 -3.38 3.52
CA ALA A 146 -5.19 -3.10 4.76
C ALA A 146 -5.06 -1.62 5.16
N VAL A 147 -3.84 -1.08 5.16
CA VAL A 147 -3.57 0.33 5.50
C VAL A 147 -4.32 1.26 4.55
N GLN A 148 -4.19 1.05 3.24
CA GLN A 148 -4.81 1.93 2.24
C GLN A 148 -6.33 1.98 2.39
N VAL A 149 -6.98 0.82 2.53
CA VAL A 149 -8.45 0.76 2.65
C VAL A 149 -8.92 1.24 4.01
N GLY A 150 -8.15 1.03 5.08
CA GLY A 150 -8.42 1.61 6.40
C GLY A 150 -8.47 3.15 6.35
N LEU A 151 -7.44 3.78 5.77
CA LEU A 151 -7.37 5.23 5.61
C LEU A 151 -8.45 5.75 4.64
N LEU A 152 -8.70 5.05 3.54
CA LEU A 152 -9.75 5.39 2.58
C LEU A 152 -11.14 5.35 3.23
N THR A 153 -11.36 4.43 4.16
CA THR A 153 -12.63 4.34 4.90
C THR A 153 -12.82 5.53 5.83
N ILE A 154 -11.75 5.98 6.52
CA ILE A 154 -11.80 7.24 7.31
C ILE A 154 -12.19 8.40 6.39
N TYR A 155 -11.54 8.50 5.23
CA TYR A 155 -11.86 9.53 4.24
C TYR A 155 -13.33 9.47 3.83
N ASP A 156 -13.86 8.32 3.45
CA ASP A 156 -15.26 8.18 3.04
C ASP A 156 -16.24 8.60 4.14
N MET A 157 -15.95 8.23 5.37
CA MET A 157 -16.82 8.56 6.49
C MET A 157 -16.82 10.05 6.86
N CYS A 158 -15.72 10.76 6.62
CA CYS A 158 -15.54 12.17 6.99
C CYS A 158 -15.65 13.16 5.82
N LYS A 159 -15.62 12.72 4.56
CA LYS A 159 -15.61 13.58 3.36
C LYS A 159 -16.77 14.58 3.25
N ALA A 160 -17.88 14.33 3.95
CA ALA A 160 -19.00 15.26 3.96
C ALA A 160 -18.66 16.58 4.66
N VAL A 161 -17.73 16.55 5.64
CA VAL A 161 -17.28 17.71 6.42
C VAL A 161 -15.88 18.18 6.02
N ASP A 162 -15.03 17.27 5.52
CA ASP A 162 -13.66 17.58 5.11
C ASP A 162 -13.27 16.80 3.86
N ARG A 163 -13.27 17.46 2.70
CA ARG A 163 -12.80 16.87 1.43
C ARG A 163 -11.31 17.03 1.20
N GLY A 164 -10.65 17.86 2.03
CA GLY A 164 -9.24 18.18 1.91
C GLY A 164 -8.31 17.19 2.63
N MET A 165 -8.84 16.12 3.20
CA MET A 165 -8.00 15.10 3.87
C MET A 165 -6.98 14.49 2.91
N VAL A 166 -5.75 14.28 3.41
CA VAL A 166 -4.64 13.76 2.62
C VAL A 166 -4.08 12.49 3.24
N MET A 167 -4.04 11.41 2.48
CA MET A 167 -3.39 10.15 2.87
C MET A 167 -1.92 10.20 2.45
N THR A 168 -1.02 9.95 3.41
CA THR A 168 0.44 10.04 3.23
C THR A 168 1.17 8.87 3.87
N ASP A 169 2.47 8.77 3.62
CA ASP A 169 3.40 7.87 4.31
C ASP A 169 3.01 6.39 4.27
N ILE A 170 2.27 5.97 3.24
CA ILE A 170 1.90 4.57 3.06
C ILE A 170 3.14 3.80 2.64
N ARG A 171 3.63 2.94 3.55
CA ARG A 171 4.87 2.18 3.33
C ARG A 171 4.91 0.89 4.13
N LEU A 172 5.77 -0.01 3.68
CA LEU A 172 6.16 -1.20 4.45
C LEU A 172 7.15 -0.78 5.55
N LEU A 173 6.93 -1.28 6.77
CA LEU A 173 7.84 -1.08 7.91
C LEU A 173 8.72 -2.29 8.16
N GLU A 174 8.15 -3.49 8.04
CA GLU A 174 8.83 -4.74 8.33
C GLU A 174 8.26 -5.85 7.44
N LYS A 175 9.14 -6.75 7.02
CA LYS A 175 8.73 -8.08 6.54
C LYS A 175 9.65 -9.13 7.13
N ASP A 176 9.14 -10.34 7.35
CA ASP A 176 9.93 -11.47 7.83
C ASP A 176 9.49 -12.78 7.17
N GLY A 177 10.45 -13.71 7.10
CA GLY A 177 10.28 -15.02 6.51
C GLY A 177 10.80 -15.17 5.08
N GLY A 178 10.95 -16.43 4.66
CA GLY A 178 11.47 -16.82 3.35
C GLY A 178 12.97 -16.64 3.18
N LYS A 179 13.45 -16.79 1.93
CA LYS A 179 14.87 -16.77 1.61
C LYS A 179 15.56 -15.43 1.92
N SER A 180 14.84 -14.31 1.83
CA SER A 180 15.38 -12.97 2.07
C SER A 180 15.42 -12.58 3.55
N GLY A 181 14.89 -13.44 4.45
CA GLY A 181 14.89 -13.17 5.88
C GLY A 181 14.14 -11.90 6.27
N ARG A 182 14.51 -11.35 7.42
CA ARG A 182 13.92 -10.14 7.97
C ARG A 182 14.47 -8.89 7.30
N TRP A 183 13.58 -7.97 6.99
CA TRP A 183 13.89 -6.62 6.53
C TRP A 183 13.05 -5.62 7.32
N THR A 184 13.64 -4.51 7.70
CA THR A 184 12.97 -3.37 8.34
C THR A 184 13.32 -2.09 7.60
N ALA A 185 12.33 -1.20 7.46
CA ALA A 185 12.58 0.13 6.92
C ALA A 185 13.52 0.92 7.87
N GLU A 186 14.45 1.67 7.30
CA GLU A 186 15.19 2.66 8.06
C GLU A 186 14.21 3.67 8.67
N ARG A 187 14.42 4.04 9.93
CA ARG A 187 13.62 5.10 10.56
C ARG A 187 13.91 6.41 9.83
N ALA A 188 12.87 6.98 9.23
CA ALA A 188 12.93 8.33 8.69
C ALA A 188 12.95 9.36 9.82
#